data_eda55b634fe3ff437f4b4e7c11beab96
#
_entry.id   eda55b634fe3ff437f4b4e7c11beab96
#
_cell.length_a   1.000
_cell.length_b   1.000
_cell.length_c   1.000
_cell.angle_alpha   90.00
_cell.angle_beta   90.00
_cell.angle_gamma   90.00
#
_symmetry.space_group_name_H-M   'P 1'
#
loop_
_entity.id
_entity.type
_entity.pdbx_description
1 polymer ?
#
loop_
_entity_poly.entity_id
_entity_poly.type
_entity_poly.pdbx_seq_one_letter_code
_entity_poly.pdbx_strand_id
1 'polypeptide(L)'
;GDWLAARRNLVAELKRELGAVNLDQYSNRAAFDAHDQGTMREIVQQLGHAPELLAVAVSTTGTVGGCLRHIREHGYGTKVVAVDAEGSVLFGGDRGERILPGYGAGVVTELSKEVAPDRVVRVSAADAVRSARGLARSTGFVPGASGGAVAAAVAGLIDEGAADEIVGVFHDDGRAYLDTVYNDEGVEAHIGGLE
;
A
#
# COMPACT_ATOMS: atom_id res chain seq x y z
N GLY A 1 0.56 0.92 25.15
CA GLY A 1 0.94 -0.51 25.09
C GLY A 1 1.04 -0.95 23.64
N ASP A 2 1.87 -1.97 23.36
CA ASP A 2 2.06 -2.50 22.01
C ASP A 2 0.86 -3.38 21.62
N TRP A 3 -0.16 -2.76 21.03
CA TRP A 3 -1.37 -3.43 20.56
C TRP A 3 -1.10 -4.54 19.55
N LEU A 4 -0.05 -4.39 18.74
CA LEU A 4 0.33 -5.40 17.75
C LEU A 4 0.86 -6.66 18.44
N ALA A 5 1.73 -6.50 19.43
CA ALA A 5 2.25 -7.62 20.21
C ALA A 5 1.13 -8.32 21.00
N ALA A 6 0.25 -7.54 21.67
CA ALA A 6 -0.90 -8.10 22.39
C ALA A 6 -1.82 -8.92 21.49
N ARG A 7 -2.16 -8.41 20.31
CA ARG A 7 -2.97 -9.11 19.32
C ARG A 7 -2.30 -10.40 18.83
N ARG A 8 -1.01 -10.36 18.52
CA ARG A 8 -0.25 -11.55 18.06
C ARG A 8 -0.19 -12.62 19.14
N ASN A 9 0.00 -12.24 20.41
CA ASN A 9 0.03 -13.17 21.53
C ASN A 9 -1.34 -13.85 21.72
N LEU A 10 -2.43 -13.07 21.68
CA LEU A 10 -3.80 -13.62 21.77
C LEU A 10 -4.09 -14.60 20.61
N VAL A 11 -3.70 -14.26 19.38
CA VAL A 11 -3.86 -15.16 18.23
C VAL A 11 -3.08 -16.46 18.43
N ALA A 12 -1.85 -16.39 18.94
CA ALA A 12 -1.04 -17.59 19.23
C ALA A 12 -1.68 -18.46 20.32
N GLU A 13 -2.27 -17.85 21.34
CA GLU A 13 -3.02 -18.55 22.40
C GLU A 13 -4.25 -19.25 21.85
N LEU A 14 -5.11 -18.54 21.13
CA LEU A 14 -6.33 -19.10 20.51
C LEU A 14 -6.01 -20.23 19.53
N LYS A 15 -4.93 -20.12 18.76
CA LYS A 15 -4.46 -21.19 17.88
C LYS A 15 -4.15 -22.45 18.69
N ARG A 16 -3.46 -22.31 19.82
CA ARG A 16 -3.09 -23.45 20.68
C ARG A 16 -4.30 -24.07 21.36
N GLU A 17 -5.23 -23.22 21.87
CA GLU A 17 -6.37 -23.68 22.68
C GLU A 17 -7.52 -24.25 21.85
N LEU A 18 -7.80 -23.61 20.73
CA LEU A 18 -8.95 -23.94 19.87
C LEU A 18 -8.58 -24.76 18.64
N GLY A 19 -7.28 -25.02 18.38
CA GLY A 19 -6.84 -25.62 17.13
C GLY A 19 -7.14 -24.73 15.90
N ALA A 20 -7.33 -23.43 16.11
CA ALA A 20 -7.66 -22.49 15.04
C ALA A 20 -6.53 -22.31 14.05
N VAL A 21 -6.87 -22.08 12.78
CA VAL A 21 -5.91 -21.77 11.72
C VAL A 21 -5.70 -20.26 11.66
N ASN A 22 -4.45 -19.81 11.82
CA ASN A 22 -4.08 -18.42 11.57
C ASN A 22 -3.58 -18.27 10.13
N LEU A 23 -4.26 -17.48 9.32
CA LEU A 23 -3.85 -17.21 7.93
C LEU A 23 -2.65 -16.27 7.81
N ASP A 24 -2.26 -15.62 8.90
CA ASP A 24 -1.05 -14.79 9.09
C ASP A 24 -0.58 -14.01 7.85
N GLN A 25 -1.22 -12.90 7.58
CA GLN A 25 -0.90 -12.03 6.43
C GLN A 25 0.56 -11.50 6.41
N TYR A 26 1.32 -11.65 7.49
CA TYR A 26 2.72 -11.19 7.59
C TYR A 26 3.73 -12.18 7.02
N SER A 27 3.33 -13.46 6.91
CA SER A 27 4.22 -14.56 6.47
C SER A 27 3.59 -15.48 5.42
N ASN A 28 2.27 -15.42 5.23
CA ASN A 28 1.56 -16.32 4.33
C ASN A 28 1.76 -15.95 2.86
N ARG A 29 2.50 -16.78 2.14
CA ARG A 29 2.79 -16.59 0.70
C ARG A 29 1.57 -16.71 -0.21
N ALA A 30 0.44 -17.23 0.26
CA ALA A 30 -0.81 -17.20 -0.50
C ALA A 30 -1.25 -15.78 -0.87
N ALA A 31 -0.77 -14.76 -0.14
CA ALA A 31 -0.94 -13.36 -0.54
C ALA A 31 -0.26 -13.06 -1.89
N PHE A 32 0.94 -13.61 -2.12
CA PHE A 32 1.61 -13.47 -3.42
C PHE A 32 0.84 -14.20 -4.53
N ASP A 33 0.33 -15.41 -4.26
CA ASP A 33 -0.45 -16.18 -5.23
C ASP A 33 -1.70 -15.42 -5.67
N ALA A 34 -2.41 -14.81 -4.72
CA ALA A 34 -3.61 -14.04 -4.99
C ALA A 34 -3.36 -12.83 -5.90
N HIS A 35 -2.27 -12.10 -5.67
CA HIS A 35 -1.96 -10.88 -6.42
C HIS A 35 -1.20 -11.13 -7.71
N ASP A 36 -0.49 -12.25 -7.83
CA ASP A 36 0.09 -12.74 -9.05
C ASP A 36 -1.03 -13.19 -10.03
N GLN A 37 -1.85 -14.15 -9.58
CA GLN A 37 -2.89 -14.76 -10.40
C GLN A 37 -4.16 -13.90 -10.55
N GLY A 38 -4.33 -12.92 -9.71
CA GLY A 38 -5.42 -11.93 -9.73
C GLY A 38 -4.91 -10.58 -10.22
N THR A 39 -4.46 -9.72 -9.30
CA THR A 39 -4.26 -8.29 -9.53
C THR A 39 -3.39 -7.98 -10.76
N MET A 40 -2.18 -8.51 -10.81
CA MET A 40 -1.27 -8.16 -11.92
C MET A 40 -1.72 -8.77 -13.25
N ARG A 41 -2.21 -10.02 -13.21
CA ARG A 41 -2.80 -10.65 -14.40
C ARG A 41 -3.98 -9.84 -14.94
N GLU A 42 -4.87 -9.37 -14.07
CA GLU A 42 -6.03 -8.58 -14.47
C GLU A 42 -5.63 -7.21 -15.03
N ILE A 43 -4.62 -6.56 -14.47
CA ILE A 43 -4.07 -5.31 -15.01
C ILE A 43 -3.59 -5.54 -16.46
N VAL A 44 -2.77 -6.56 -16.68
CA VAL A 44 -2.27 -6.89 -18.03
C VAL A 44 -3.40 -7.25 -18.99
N GLN A 45 -4.40 -8.00 -18.52
CA GLN A 45 -5.55 -8.36 -19.34
C GLN A 45 -6.41 -7.16 -19.75
N GLN A 46 -6.63 -6.21 -18.82
CA GLN A 46 -7.44 -5.02 -19.08
C GLN A 46 -6.73 -4.02 -20.00
N LEU A 47 -5.42 -3.87 -19.86
CA LEU A 47 -4.62 -3.01 -20.73
C LEU A 47 -4.31 -3.66 -22.09
N GLY A 48 -4.27 -4.99 -22.16
CA GLY A 48 -3.82 -5.73 -23.33
C GLY A 48 -2.29 -5.84 -23.43
N HIS A 49 -1.55 -5.27 -22.48
CA HIS A 49 -0.09 -5.30 -22.36
C HIS A 49 0.34 -5.08 -20.89
N ALA A 50 1.61 -5.31 -20.59
CA ALA A 50 2.17 -4.97 -19.28
C ALA A 50 2.47 -3.47 -19.20
N PRO A 51 2.07 -2.75 -18.13
CA PRO A 51 2.35 -1.32 -17.99
C PRO A 51 3.85 -1.04 -17.86
N GLU A 52 4.28 0.16 -18.21
CA GLU A 52 5.69 0.57 -18.04
C GLU A 52 6.04 0.69 -16.55
N LEU A 53 5.14 1.27 -15.74
CA LEU A 53 5.35 1.46 -14.33
C LEU A 53 4.09 1.11 -13.53
N LEU A 54 4.28 0.40 -12.41
CA LEU A 54 3.24 0.04 -11.45
C LEU A 54 3.54 0.66 -10.08
N ALA A 55 2.66 1.51 -9.57
CA ALA A 55 2.72 2.10 -8.24
C ALA A 55 1.75 1.39 -7.28
N VAL A 56 2.27 0.81 -6.20
CA VAL A 56 1.51 -0.01 -5.25
C VAL A 56 1.80 0.41 -3.82
N ALA A 57 0.77 0.72 -3.03
CA ALA A 57 0.93 0.96 -1.60
C ALA A 57 1.35 -0.33 -0.87
N VAL A 58 2.27 -0.21 0.08
CA VAL A 58 2.85 -1.35 0.79
C VAL A 58 2.61 -1.29 2.29
N SER A 59 2.28 -2.46 2.87
CA SER A 59 2.21 -2.69 4.31
C SER A 59 2.74 -4.09 4.62
N THR A 60 1.94 -5.14 4.46
CA THR A 60 2.43 -6.54 4.58
C THR A 60 3.26 -6.99 3.39
N THR A 61 3.24 -6.24 2.30
CA THR A 61 3.91 -6.46 1.02
C THR A 61 3.33 -7.59 0.15
N GLY A 62 2.19 -8.16 0.55
CA GLY A 62 1.54 -9.23 -0.22
C GLY A 62 1.21 -8.83 -1.66
N THR A 63 0.57 -7.66 -1.85
CA THR A 63 0.15 -7.16 -3.17
C THR A 63 1.35 -6.91 -4.07
N VAL A 64 2.30 -6.11 -3.62
CA VAL A 64 3.48 -5.77 -4.42
C VAL A 64 4.34 -6.99 -4.72
N GLY A 65 4.47 -7.93 -3.76
CA GLY A 65 5.22 -9.18 -3.94
C GLY A 65 4.60 -10.09 -4.98
N GLY A 66 3.27 -10.23 -5.01
CA GLY A 66 2.55 -10.97 -6.04
C GLY A 66 2.70 -10.33 -7.42
N CYS A 67 2.56 -9.01 -7.53
CA CYS A 67 2.77 -8.30 -8.79
C CYS A 67 4.22 -8.46 -9.30
N LEU A 68 5.22 -8.30 -8.44
CA LEU A 68 6.64 -8.51 -8.81
C LEU A 68 6.91 -9.94 -9.29
N ARG A 69 6.29 -10.94 -8.64
CA ARG A 69 6.41 -12.33 -9.06
C ARG A 69 5.86 -12.53 -10.46
N HIS A 70 4.63 -12.05 -10.72
CA HIS A 70 4.00 -12.11 -12.03
C HIS A 70 4.85 -11.46 -13.13
N ILE A 71 5.34 -10.24 -12.87
CA ILE A 71 6.21 -9.50 -13.79
C ILE A 71 7.46 -10.32 -14.13
N ARG A 72 8.09 -10.91 -13.12
CA ARG A 72 9.32 -11.69 -13.28
C ARG A 72 9.07 -12.99 -14.05
N GLU A 73 8.02 -13.73 -13.70
CA GLU A 73 7.68 -15.01 -14.31
C GLU A 73 7.30 -14.87 -15.79
N HIS A 74 6.71 -13.72 -16.17
CA HIS A 74 6.32 -13.45 -17.56
C HIS A 74 7.37 -12.64 -18.34
N GLY A 75 8.49 -12.27 -17.72
CA GLY A 75 9.54 -11.50 -18.37
C GLY A 75 9.14 -10.08 -18.77
N TYR A 76 8.18 -9.47 -18.06
CA TYR A 76 7.74 -8.11 -18.34
C TYR A 76 8.78 -7.07 -17.91
N GLY A 77 8.88 -5.97 -18.66
CA GLY A 77 9.77 -4.86 -18.35
C GLY A 77 9.22 -3.85 -17.34
N THR A 78 8.03 -4.10 -16.79
CA THR A 78 7.34 -3.22 -15.84
C THR A 78 8.22 -2.88 -14.64
N LYS A 79 8.40 -1.59 -14.36
CA LYS A 79 9.05 -1.10 -13.15
C LYS A 79 8.04 -0.98 -12.01
N VAL A 80 8.45 -1.36 -10.80
CA VAL A 80 7.57 -1.36 -9.64
C VAL A 80 8.03 -0.35 -8.61
N VAL A 81 7.13 0.58 -8.29
CA VAL A 81 7.30 1.58 -7.22
C VAL A 81 6.47 1.17 -6.01
N ALA A 82 7.15 0.87 -4.91
CA ALA A 82 6.52 0.69 -3.61
C ALA A 82 6.20 2.05 -2.99
N VAL A 83 4.92 2.33 -2.75
CA VAL A 83 4.47 3.54 -2.07
C VAL A 83 4.36 3.22 -0.58
N ASP A 84 5.28 3.76 0.20
CA ASP A 84 5.44 3.50 1.63
C ASP A 84 5.10 4.76 2.43
N ALA A 85 4.82 4.60 3.72
CA ALA A 85 4.57 5.74 4.61
C ALA A 85 5.88 6.29 5.18
N GLU A 86 5.94 7.58 5.40
CA GLU A 86 6.91 8.13 6.35
C GLU A 86 6.76 7.45 7.71
N GLY A 87 7.87 7.15 8.39
CA GLY A 87 7.88 6.38 9.64
C GLY A 87 7.66 4.87 9.50
N SER A 88 7.56 4.35 8.27
CA SER A 88 7.58 2.91 8.00
C SER A 88 8.99 2.35 8.08
N VAL A 89 9.11 1.14 8.65
CA VAL A 89 10.41 0.44 8.76
C VAL A 89 10.70 -0.48 7.56
N LEU A 90 9.80 -0.53 6.56
CA LEU A 90 10.02 -1.32 5.36
C LEU A 90 11.15 -0.71 4.52
N PHE A 91 11.85 -1.55 3.80
CA PHE A 91 12.88 -1.15 2.82
C PHE A 91 13.91 -0.18 3.41
N GLY A 92 14.33 -0.41 4.66
CA GLY A 92 15.34 0.42 5.34
C GLY A 92 14.86 1.80 5.79
N GLY A 93 13.56 1.98 5.96
CA GLY A 93 12.99 3.22 6.49
C GLY A 93 13.18 3.38 7.99
N ASP A 94 13.22 4.63 8.44
CA ASP A 94 13.31 4.98 9.84
C ASP A 94 11.95 4.87 10.54
N ARG A 95 11.96 4.30 11.75
CA ARG A 95 10.74 4.16 12.55
C ARG A 95 10.21 5.51 12.97
N GLY A 96 8.97 5.80 12.64
CA GLY A 96 8.25 7.00 13.07
C GLY A 96 6.77 6.72 13.32
N GLU A 97 6.03 7.78 13.61
CA GLU A 97 4.58 7.73 13.72
C GLU A 97 3.96 7.52 12.34
N ARG A 98 2.92 6.70 12.30
CA ARG A 98 2.10 6.46 11.10
C ARG A 98 0.64 6.63 11.49
N ILE A 99 0.02 7.62 10.92
CA ILE A 99 -1.32 8.07 11.30
C ILE A 99 -2.38 7.37 10.45
N LEU A 100 -2.13 7.29 9.14
CA LEU A 100 -3.08 6.72 8.20
C LEU A 100 -2.90 5.20 8.05
N PRO A 101 -3.99 4.42 8.02
CA PRO A 101 -3.94 2.99 7.74
C PRO A 101 -3.76 2.69 6.25
N GLY A 102 -3.49 1.42 5.94
CA GLY A 102 -3.46 0.90 4.57
C GLY A 102 -2.10 0.97 3.88
N TYR A 103 -1.14 1.78 4.36
CA TYR A 103 0.23 1.80 3.86
C TYR A 103 1.24 2.03 5.00
N GLY A 104 2.46 1.57 4.79
CA GLY A 104 3.52 1.54 5.80
C GLY A 104 3.38 0.42 6.83
N ALA A 105 4.49 0.04 7.46
CA ALA A 105 4.54 -0.94 8.52
C ALA A 105 5.48 -0.54 9.66
N GLY A 106 5.10 -0.90 10.89
CA GLY A 106 5.93 -0.71 12.09
C GLY A 106 6.85 -1.90 12.39
N VAL A 107 6.78 -2.94 11.58
CA VAL A 107 7.61 -4.15 11.69
C VAL A 107 8.02 -4.60 10.30
N VAL A 108 9.22 -5.11 10.17
CA VAL A 108 9.66 -5.82 8.95
C VAL A 108 8.94 -7.16 8.93
N THR A 109 8.13 -7.39 7.90
CA THR A 109 7.36 -8.64 7.73
C THR A 109 8.22 -9.72 7.09
N GLU A 110 7.88 -11.00 7.28
CA GLU A 110 8.60 -12.07 6.58
C GLU A 110 8.45 -11.92 5.06
N LEU A 111 7.25 -11.59 4.59
CA LEU A 111 7.01 -11.36 3.16
C LEU A 111 7.86 -10.21 2.60
N SER A 112 8.08 -9.12 3.37
CA SER A 112 8.86 -7.97 2.90
C SER A 112 10.33 -8.29 2.62
N LYS A 113 10.86 -9.35 3.21
CA LYS A 113 12.24 -9.80 2.97
C LYS A 113 12.44 -10.40 1.57
N GLU A 114 11.35 -10.81 0.93
CA GLU A 114 11.33 -11.41 -0.41
C GLU A 114 10.99 -10.40 -1.52
N VAL A 115 10.68 -9.16 -1.14
CA VAL A 115 10.19 -8.12 -2.03
C VAL A 115 11.30 -7.10 -2.28
N ALA A 116 11.64 -6.90 -3.55
CA ALA A 116 12.62 -5.93 -4.00
C ALA A 116 12.00 -5.07 -5.12
N PRO A 117 11.31 -3.95 -4.78
CA PRO A 117 10.79 -3.02 -5.76
C PRO A 117 11.94 -2.25 -6.44
N ASP A 118 11.71 -1.75 -7.66
CA ASP A 118 12.69 -0.91 -8.36
C ASP A 118 12.92 0.43 -7.64
N ARG A 119 11.89 0.97 -7.01
CA ARG A 119 11.93 2.24 -6.26
C ARG A 119 10.99 2.19 -5.06
N VAL A 120 11.34 2.91 -4.00
CA VAL A 120 10.48 3.18 -2.85
C VAL A 120 10.22 4.68 -2.77
N VAL A 121 8.94 5.09 -2.75
CA VAL A 121 8.51 6.47 -2.54
C VAL A 121 7.80 6.54 -1.21
N ARG A 122 8.30 7.39 -0.29
CA ARG A 122 7.67 7.62 1.00
C ARG A 122 6.78 8.85 0.93
N VAL A 123 5.54 8.67 1.36
CA VAL A 123 4.49 9.69 1.29
C VAL A 123 4.05 10.04 2.70
N SER A 124 3.99 11.34 3.00
CA SER A 124 3.48 11.84 4.26
C SER A 124 1.96 11.65 4.37
N ALA A 125 1.44 11.65 5.60
CA ALA A 125 -0.01 11.60 5.82
C ALA A 125 -0.73 12.81 5.19
N ALA A 126 -0.12 13.99 5.28
CA ALA A 126 -0.67 15.22 4.70
C ALA A 126 -0.76 15.16 3.17
N ASP A 127 0.29 14.67 2.50
CA ASP A 127 0.29 14.53 1.04
C ASP A 127 -0.71 13.48 0.57
N ALA A 128 -0.83 12.37 1.30
CA ALA A 128 -1.84 11.36 1.01
C ALA A 128 -3.27 11.94 1.10
N VAL A 129 -3.58 12.72 2.15
CA VAL A 129 -4.89 13.38 2.29
C VAL A 129 -5.12 14.42 1.20
N ARG A 130 -4.13 15.29 0.93
CA ARG A 130 -4.25 16.30 -0.15
C ARG A 130 -4.55 15.65 -1.49
N SER A 131 -3.82 14.58 -1.82
CA SER A 131 -3.98 13.88 -3.10
C SER A 131 -5.27 13.09 -3.18
N ALA A 132 -5.72 12.43 -2.11
CA ALA A 132 -7.02 11.77 -2.05
C ALA A 132 -8.16 12.74 -2.31
N ARG A 133 -8.16 13.89 -1.62
CA ARG A 133 -9.16 14.95 -1.80
C ARG A 133 -9.08 15.61 -3.19
N GLY A 134 -7.87 15.80 -3.71
CA GLY A 134 -7.63 16.32 -5.05
C GLY A 134 -8.23 15.42 -6.12
N LEU A 135 -7.94 14.13 -6.05
CA LEU A 135 -8.48 13.13 -6.97
C LEU A 135 -10.00 13.05 -6.89
N ALA A 136 -10.58 13.04 -5.68
CA ALA A 136 -12.02 13.04 -5.49
C ALA A 136 -12.70 14.26 -6.13
N ARG A 137 -12.12 15.46 -6.00
CA ARG A 137 -12.66 16.68 -6.61
C ARG A 137 -12.55 16.69 -8.13
N SER A 138 -11.45 16.18 -8.68
CA SER A 138 -11.20 16.25 -10.12
C SER A 138 -11.89 15.16 -10.92
N THR A 139 -12.09 13.98 -10.34
CA THR A 139 -12.59 12.80 -11.06
C THR A 139 -13.91 12.26 -10.55
N GLY A 140 -14.33 12.63 -9.34
CA GLY A 140 -15.44 12.01 -8.63
C GLY A 140 -15.12 10.64 -8.00
N PHE A 141 -13.93 10.10 -8.25
CA PHE A 141 -13.46 8.87 -7.57
C PHE A 141 -12.91 9.21 -6.20
N VAL A 142 -13.40 8.56 -5.15
CA VAL A 142 -13.05 8.80 -3.75
C VAL A 142 -12.18 7.65 -3.24
N PRO A 143 -10.84 7.75 -3.28
CA PRO A 143 -9.96 6.69 -2.83
C PRO A 143 -9.86 6.60 -1.30
N GLY A 144 -9.45 5.47 -0.77
CA GLY A 144 -9.03 5.32 0.61
C GLY A 144 -7.70 6.03 0.89
N ALA A 145 -7.24 5.99 2.15
CA ALA A 145 -6.02 6.69 2.57
C ALA A 145 -4.77 6.22 1.79
N SER A 146 -4.60 4.92 1.60
CA SER A 146 -3.50 4.35 0.80
C SER A 146 -3.59 4.72 -0.68
N GLY A 147 -4.82 4.83 -1.23
CA GLY A 147 -5.05 5.33 -2.58
C GLY A 147 -4.62 6.78 -2.76
N GLY A 148 -4.83 7.62 -1.73
CA GLY A 148 -4.31 8.98 -1.69
C GLY A 148 -2.78 9.03 -1.72
N ALA A 149 -2.11 8.14 -0.99
CA ALA A 149 -0.65 8.02 -1.02
C ALA A 149 -0.15 7.57 -2.42
N VAL A 150 -0.84 6.61 -3.05
CA VAL A 150 -0.52 6.21 -4.44
C VAL A 150 -0.72 7.37 -5.40
N ALA A 151 -1.81 8.13 -5.27
CA ALA A 151 -2.05 9.29 -6.12
C ALA A 151 -0.97 10.38 -5.96
N ALA A 152 -0.50 10.64 -4.73
CA ALA A 152 0.61 11.56 -4.47
C ALA A 152 1.91 11.09 -5.12
N ALA A 153 2.25 9.80 -4.96
CA ALA A 153 3.44 9.23 -5.57
C ALA A 153 3.38 9.27 -7.10
N VAL A 154 2.23 8.91 -7.68
CA VAL A 154 2.02 8.94 -9.15
C VAL A 154 2.15 10.35 -9.69
N ALA A 155 1.59 11.36 -9.02
CA ALA A 155 1.75 12.77 -9.43
C ALA A 155 3.23 13.16 -9.50
N GLY A 156 4.02 12.84 -8.47
CA GLY A 156 5.46 13.11 -8.49
C GLY A 156 6.20 12.35 -9.61
N LEU A 157 5.82 11.10 -9.87
CA LEU A 157 6.41 10.31 -10.94
C LEU A 157 6.10 10.88 -12.34
N ILE A 158 4.89 11.42 -12.54
CA ILE A 158 4.49 12.12 -13.76
C ILE A 158 5.32 13.40 -13.95
N ASP A 159 5.45 14.20 -12.89
CA ASP A 159 6.25 15.45 -12.93
C ASP A 159 7.73 15.19 -13.23
N GLU A 160 8.27 14.04 -12.79
CA GLU A 160 9.63 13.58 -13.10
C GLU A 160 9.77 13.01 -14.52
N GLY A 161 8.67 12.75 -15.23
CA GLY A 161 8.70 12.03 -16.53
C GLY A 161 9.20 10.59 -16.39
N ALA A 162 8.83 9.90 -15.30
CA ALA A 162 9.37 8.59 -14.95
C ALA A 162 8.95 7.47 -15.92
N ALA A 163 7.78 7.60 -16.55
CA ALA A 163 7.24 6.70 -17.56
C ALA A 163 6.10 7.38 -18.33
N ASP A 164 5.82 6.92 -19.55
CA ASP A 164 4.69 7.41 -20.35
C ASP A 164 3.37 6.79 -19.89
N GLU A 165 3.41 5.58 -19.32
CA GLU A 165 2.25 4.88 -18.77
C GLU A 165 2.51 4.42 -17.32
N ILE A 166 1.67 4.90 -16.41
CA ILE A 166 1.73 4.57 -14.98
C ILE A 166 0.40 4.01 -14.52
N VAL A 167 0.42 2.82 -13.93
CA VAL A 167 -0.74 2.22 -13.25
C VAL A 167 -0.59 2.37 -11.75
N GLY A 168 -1.56 3.03 -11.10
CA GLY A 168 -1.67 3.12 -9.64
C GLY A 168 -2.70 2.13 -9.09
N VAL A 169 -2.33 1.31 -8.10
CA VAL A 169 -3.26 0.38 -7.45
C VAL A 169 -3.94 1.05 -6.26
N PHE A 170 -5.25 1.24 -6.34
CA PHE A 170 -6.07 1.71 -5.23
C PHE A 170 -6.74 0.53 -4.53
N HIS A 171 -6.36 0.27 -3.27
CA HIS A 171 -6.76 -0.93 -2.56
C HIS A 171 -8.19 -0.88 -2.01
N ASP A 172 -8.68 0.31 -1.66
CA ASP A 172 -10.00 0.53 -1.10
C ASP A 172 -10.57 1.90 -1.53
N ASP A 173 -11.87 2.08 -1.29
CA ASP A 173 -12.56 3.35 -1.50
C ASP A 173 -12.58 4.21 -0.20
N GLY A 174 -13.00 5.47 -0.36
CA GLY A 174 -12.98 6.46 0.73
C GLY A 174 -14.12 6.35 1.75
N ARG A 175 -15.08 5.42 1.62
CA ARG A 175 -16.25 5.34 2.51
C ARG A 175 -15.86 5.17 3.98
N ALA A 176 -14.81 4.40 4.27
CA ALA A 176 -14.31 4.19 5.62
C ALA A 176 -13.55 5.42 6.18
N TYR A 177 -13.32 6.44 5.37
CA TYR A 177 -12.46 7.59 5.69
C TYR A 177 -13.20 8.92 5.67
N LEU A 178 -14.55 8.91 5.59
CA LEU A 178 -15.35 10.12 5.50
C LEU A 178 -15.18 11.01 6.72
N ASP A 179 -15.02 10.43 7.92
CA ASP A 179 -14.84 11.16 9.17
C ASP A 179 -13.35 11.49 9.49
N THR A 180 -12.41 11.06 8.64
CA THR A 180 -10.97 11.27 8.83
C THR A 180 -10.35 11.99 7.63
N VAL A 181 -10.03 11.29 6.55
CA VAL A 181 -9.38 11.85 5.35
C VAL A 181 -10.24 12.95 4.69
N TYR A 182 -11.57 12.79 4.68
CA TYR A 182 -12.51 13.68 4.00
C TYR A 182 -13.24 14.65 4.93
N ASN A 183 -12.86 14.74 6.18
CA ASN A 183 -13.39 15.66 7.18
C ASN A 183 -12.26 16.55 7.72
N ASP A 184 -12.47 17.89 7.75
CA ASP A 184 -11.42 18.83 8.18
C ASP A 184 -11.13 18.70 9.68
N GLU A 185 -12.15 18.48 10.52
CA GLU A 185 -11.97 18.26 11.95
C GLU A 185 -11.20 16.95 12.21
N GLY A 186 -11.50 15.90 11.42
CA GLY A 186 -10.79 14.63 11.48
C GLY A 186 -9.32 14.77 11.08
N VAL A 187 -9.03 15.54 10.04
CA VAL A 187 -7.64 15.84 9.61
C VAL A 187 -6.91 16.63 10.67
N GLU A 188 -7.51 17.70 11.20
CA GLU A 188 -6.90 18.52 12.24
C GLU A 188 -6.59 17.68 13.51
N ALA A 189 -7.54 16.85 13.93
CA ALA A 189 -7.39 16.03 15.13
C ALA A 189 -6.31 14.95 15.02
N HIS A 190 -6.07 14.39 13.82
CA HIS A 190 -5.19 13.25 13.63
C HIS A 190 -3.86 13.59 12.95
N ILE A 191 -3.83 14.61 12.10
CA ILE A 191 -2.67 14.94 11.24
C ILE A 191 -2.07 16.31 11.63
N GLY A 192 -2.83 17.16 12.34
CA GLY A 192 -2.37 18.49 12.74
C GLY A 192 -2.49 19.54 11.62
N GLY A 193 -3.39 19.34 10.68
CA GLY A 193 -3.61 20.24 9.55
C GLY A 193 -2.92 19.80 8.25
N LEU A 194 -3.19 20.56 7.19
CA LEU A 194 -2.65 20.30 5.84
C LEU A 194 -1.75 21.43 5.32
N GLU A 195 -1.25 22.30 6.24
CA GLU A 195 -0.34 23.39 5.84
C GLU A 195 1.03 22.91 5.42
#